data_9ad1283d46a8cb44a296502426370e52
#
_entry.id   9ad1283d46a8cb44a296502426370e52
#
_cell.length_a   1.000
_cell.length_b   1.000
_cell.length_c   1.000
_cell.angle_alpha   90.00
_cell.angle_beta   90.00
_cell.angle_gamma   90.00
#
_symmetry.space_group_name_H-M   'P 1'
#
loop_
_entity.id
_entity.type
_entity.pdbx_description
1 polymer ?
#
loop_
_entity_poly.entity_id
_entity_poly.type
_entity_poly.pdbx_seq_one_letter_code
_entity_poly.pdbx_strand_id
1 'polypeptide(L)'
;MSIDNFLKKIGNRGGVASSNNFDVQFYLTPELQDALGEYFKQEYIKMFCDEAQLPNISTGTGSITGRYLGESQVNYATSRVFSTFQLGWMLTADLLPLKFIQSWNDYIFGEEQRSEKPGSNLESMRTTDRLRKQRSVRLAYPDEYRCDIRITKTEMGPQDTQERSPITYVMENCWPAEVDAVPLSYGNTQLVKFTAQFQYERHYVVMNDITQQQFNLSTGVS
;
A
#
# COMPACT_ATOMS: atom_id res chain seq x y z
N MET A 1 0.20 -25.80 -31.73
CA MET A 1 -0.61 -24.55 -31.64
C MET A 1 -0.02 -23.59 -32.66
N SER A 2 -0.79 -23.10 -33.65
CA SER A 2 -0.26 -22.14 -34.63
C SER A 2 -0.06 -20.76 -33.95
N ILE A 3 1.00 -20.05 -34.34
CA ILE A 3 1.30 -18.69 -33.89
C ILE A 3 0.12 -17.75 -34.16
N ASP A 4 -0.53 -17.91 -35.31
CA ASP A 4 -1.70 -17.13 -35.71
C ASP A 4 -2.89 -17.31 -34.75
N ASN A 5 -3.11 -18.53 -34.28
CA ASN A 5 -4.16 -18.80 -33.28
C ASN A 5 -3.84 -18.21 -31.91
N PHE A 6 -2.57 -18.17 -31.54
CA PHE A 6 -2.10 -17.54 -30.32
C PHE A 6 -2.30 -16.03 -30.38
N LEU A 7 -1.85 -15.37 -31.45
CA LEU A 7 -2.00 -13.93 -31.66
C LEU A 7 -3.48 -13.49 -31.71
N LYS A 8 -4.34 -14.27 -32.42
CA LYS A 8 -5.78 -14.00 -32.45
C LYS A 8 -6.41 -14.11 -31.06
N LYS A 9 -6.04 -15.11 -30.24
CA LYS A 9 -6.58 -15.27 -28.90
C LYS A 9 -6.14 -14.16 -27.96
N ILE A 10 -4.90 -13.69 -28.06
CA ILE A 10 -4.42 -12.54 -27.29
C ILE A 10 -5.10 -11.25 -27.74
N GLY A 11 -5.22 -11.03 -29.07
CA GLY A 11 -5.89 -9.85 -29.62
C GLY A 11 -7.35 -9.75 -29.19
N ASN A 12 -8.08 -10.89 -29.20
CA ASN A 12 -9.46 -10.96 -28.73
C ASN A 12 -9.63 -10.70 -27.24
N ARG A 13 -8.55 -10.85 -26.45
CA ARG A 13 -8.50 -10.57 -25.01
C ARG A 13 -7.96 -9.17 -24.65
N GLY A 14 -7.88 -8.28 -25.63
CA GLY A 14 -7.40 -6.91 -25.42
C GLY A 14 -5.87 -6.76 -25.36
N GLY A 15 -5.10 -7.82 -25.61
CA GLY A 15 -3.64 -7.81 -25.62
C GLY A 15 -3.01 -8.40 -24.36
N VAL A 16 -1.74 -8.10 -24.13
CA VAL A 16 -0.98 -8.52 -22.97
C VAL A 16 -1.04 -7.41 -21.90
N ALA A 17 -1.22 -7.79 -20.65
CA ALA A 17 -1.25 -6.84 -19.54
C ALA A 17 0.10 -6.12 -19.37
N SER A 18 0.03 -4.81 -19.15
CA SER A 18 1.19 -3.94 -18.96
C SER A 18 1.41 -3.67 -17.47
N SER A 19 2.65 -3.75 -16.98
CA SER A 19 2.97 -3.56 -15.55
C SER A 19 2.87 -2.12 -15.07
N ASN A 20 2.90 -1.14 -15.99
CA ASN A 20 3.02 0.29 -15.67
C ASN A 20 1.68 1.01 -15.47
N ASN A 21 0.55 0.33 -15.59
CA ASN A 21 -0.77 0.94 -15.46
C ASN A 21 -1.42 0.51 -14.15
N PHE A 22 -1.18 1.26 -13.11
CA PHE A 22 -1.80 1.05 -11.80
C PHE A 22 -2.06 2.37 -11.10
N ASP A 23 -2.95 2.33 -10.13
CA ASP A 23 -3.33 3.45 -9.28
C ASP A 23 -3.34 3.02 -7.83
N VAL A 24 -2.81 3.86 -6.93
CA VAL A 24 -2.76 3.61 -5.49
C VAL A 24 -3.51 4.71 -4.76
N GLN A 25 -4.46 4.34 -3.91
CA GLN A 25 -5.26 5.27 -3.15
C GLN A 25 -5.21 4.91 -1.66
N PHE A 26 -5.03 5.94 -0.82
CA PHE A 26 -5.04 5.84 0.63
C PHE A 26 -6.34 6.41 1.18
N TYR A 27 -7.02 5.66 2.02
CA TYR A 27 -8.24 6.08 2.71
C TYR A 27 -7.94 6.19 4.20
N LEU A 28 -7.41 7.35 4.58
CA LEU A 28 -7.02 7.64 5.95
C LEU A 28 -8.26 7.93 6.81
N THR A 29 -8.17 7.59 8.10
CA THR A 29 -9.12 8.07 9.10
C THR A 29 -8.98 9.58 9.26
N PRO A 30 -10.05 10.31 9.66
CA PRO A 30 -9.96 11.75 9.88
C PRO A 30 -8.87 12.13 10.89
N GLU A 31 -8.71 11.34 11.94
CA GLU A 31 -7.70 11.55 13.00
C GLU A 31 -6.28 11.45 12.45
N LEU A 32 -6.02 10.42 11.65
CA LEU A 32 -4.74 10.23 10.99
C LEU A 32 -4.48 11.33 9.95
N GLN A 33 -5.51 11.74 9.22
CA GLN A 33 -5.39 12.82 8.25
C GLN A 33 -5.04 14.15 8.92
N ASP A 34 -5.65 14.46 10.05
CA ASP A 34 -5.35 15.67 10.84
C ASP A 34 -3.93 15.62 11.42
N ALA A 35 -3.50 14.46 11.88
CA ALA A 35 -2.15 14.25 12.42
C ALA A 35 -1.06 14.42 11.35
N LEU A 36 -1.29 13.90 10.16
CA LEU A 36 -0.35 14.01 9.03
C LEU A 36 -0.36 15.42 8.39
N GLY A 37 -1.46 16.15 8.52
CA GLY A 37 -1.60 17.53 8.10
C GLY A 37 -1.15 17.77 6.65
N GLU A 38 -0.19 18.70 6.47
CA GLU A 38 0.32 19.09 5.15
C GLU A 38 1.16 18.01 4.43
N TYR A 39 1.62 16.98 5.14
CA TYR A 39 2.41 15.89 4.55
C TYR A 39 1.54 14.89 3.78
N PHE A 40 0.25 14.85 4.06
CA PHE A 40 -0.69 14.04 3.30
C PHE A 40 -1.31 14.81 2.14
N LYS A 41 -0.76 14.63 0.96
CA LYS A 41 -1.34 15.11 -0.30
C LYS A 41 -1.54 13.93 -1.23
N GLN A 42 -2.73 13.37 -1.22
CA GLN A 42 -3.04 12.13 -1.94
C GLN A 42 -2.61 12.15 -3.40
N GLU A 43 -2.85 13.25 -4.10
CA GLU A 43 -2.50 13.38 -5.52
C GLU A 43 -1.00 13.23 -5.76
N TYR A 44 -0.17 13.85 -4.90
CA TYR A 44 1.29 13.75 -5.02
C TYR A 44 1.81 12.38 -4.61
N ILE A 45 1.29 11.81 -3.51
CA ILE A 45 1.68 10.49 -3.04
C ILE A 45 1.36 9.43 -4.10
N LYS A 46 0.18 9.51 -4.71
CA LYS A 46 -0.25 8.67 -5.82
C LYS A 46 0.63 8.85 -7.05
N MET A 47 0.89 10.10 -7.45
CA MET A 47 1.63 10.43 -8.69
C MET A 47 3.09 9.97 -8.63
N PHE A 48 3.73 10.02 -7.46
CA PHE A 48 5.13 9.61 -7.27
C PHE A 48 5.30 8.15 -6.87
N CYS A 49 4.22 7.40 -6.72
CA CYS A 49 4.26 5.96 -6.51
C CYS A 49 4.61 5.28 -7.84
N ASP A 50 5.83 4.79 -7.97
CA ASP A 50 6.35 4.17 -9.19
C ASP A 50 6.37 2.64 -9.13
N GLU A 51 6.21 2.07 -7.95
CA GLU A 51 6.17 0.63 -7.75
C GLU A 51 5.06 0.25 -6.76
N ALA A 52 4.25 -0.73 -7.14
CA ALA A 52 3.24 -1.29 -6.27
C ALA A 52 3.23 -2.82 -6.42
N GLN A 53 3.41 -3.49 -5.30
CA GLN A 53 3.30 -4.94 -5.23
C GLN A 53 1.87 -5.32 -4.86
N LEU A 54 1.24 -6.16 -5.68
CA LEU A 54 -0.07 -6.72 -5.33
C LEU A 54 0.08 -7.73 -4.18
N PRO A 55 -0.87 -7.77 -3.25
CA PRO A 55 -0.82 -8.70 -2.14
C PRO A 55 -0.84 -10.15 -2.64
N ASN A 56 -0.03 -10.99 -2.02
CA ASN A 56 -0.01 -12.40 -2.34
C ASN A 56 -1.20 -13.14 -1.72
N ILE A 57 -1.49 -14.31 -2.27
CA ILE A 57 -2.46 -15.25 -1.72
C ILE A 57 -1.69 -16.45 -1.21
N SER A 58 -1.70 -16.68 0.09
CA SER A 58 -1.11 -17.84 0.72
C SER A 58 -2.15 -18.60 1.53
N THR A 59 -2.04 -19.92 1.54
CA THR A 59 -2.97 -20.79 2.25
C THR A 59 -2.19 -21.67 3.19
N GLY A 60 -2.54 -21.63 4.47
CA GLY A 60 -2.04 -22.59 5.46
C GLY A 60 -2.57 -23.98 5.12
N THR A 61 -1.71 -24.99 5.22
CA THR A 61 -2.05 -26.37 4.95
C THR A 61 -1.97 -27.22 6.20
N GLY A 62 -2.98 -28.03 6.43
CA GLY A 62 -2.95 -29.13 7.38
C GLY A 62 -2.77 -30.46 6.66
N SER A 63 -2.34 -31.47 7.38
CA SER A 63 -2.13 -32.81 6.81
C SER A 63 -2.83 -33.88 7.64
N ILE A 64 -3.40 -34.85 6.96
CA ILE A 64 -3.97 -36.06 7.54
C ILE A 64 -3.17 -37.23 7.01
N THR A 65 -2.66 -38.03 7.93
CA THR A 65 -1.96 -39.30 7.62
C THR A 65 -2.77 -40.48 8.14
N GLY A 66 -2.67 -41.60 7.44
CA GLY A 66 -3.17 -42.87 7.97
C GLY A 66 -4.66 -43.14 7.80
N ARG A 67 -5.34 -42.46 6.83
CA ARG A 67 -6.75 -42.75 6.55
C ARG A 67 -6.99 -44.15 5.98
N TYR A 68 -5.99 -44.65 5.24
CA TYR A 68 -5.96 -46.01 4.72
C TYR A 68 -4.54 -46.56 4.80
N LEU A 69 -4.39 -47.87 5.05
CA LEU A 69 -3.09 -48.56 5.07
C LEU A 69 -2.41 -48.42 3.69
N GLY A 70 -1.24 -47.79 3.64
CA GLY A 70 -0.45 -47.62 2.43
C GLY A 70 -0.71 -46.35 1.66
N GLU A 71 -1.63 -45.49 2.08
CA GLU A 71 -1.80 -44.18 1.47
C GLU A 71 -0.85 -43.13 2.03
N SER A 72 -0.43 -42.21 1.14
CA SER A 72 0.38 -41.05 1.50
C SER A 72 -0.44 -40.02 2.26
N GLN A 73 0.25 -39.05 2.82
CA GLN A 73 -0.32 -37.89 3.48
C GLN A 73 -1.23 -37.08 2.54
N VAL A 74 -2.45 -36.77 3.00
CA VAL A 74 -3.38 -35.90 2.30
C VAL A 74 -3.33 -34.51 2.92
N ASN A 75 -3.04 -33.53 2.12
CA ASN A 75 -3.02 -32.12 2.55
C ASN A 75 -4.36 -31.44 2.27
N TYR A 76 -4.79 -30.60 3.19
CA TYR A 76 -6.00 -29.79 3.07
C TYR A 76 -5.74 -28.34 3.49
N ALA A 77 -6.54 -27.41 2.98
CA ALA A 77 -6.45 -25.99 3.32
C ALA A 77 -7.05 -25.74 4.72
N THR A 78 -6.30 -25.00 5.56
CA THR A 78 -6.73 -24.68 6.93
C THR A 78 -7.08 -23.21 7.12
N SER A 79 -6.27 -22.32 6.61
CA SER A 79 -6.40 -20.88 6.86
C SER A 79 -5.90 -20.06 5.68
N ARG A 80 -6.37 -18.82 5.58
CA ARG A 80 -5.81 -17.84 4.68
C ARG A 80 -4.69 -17.08 5.42
N VAL A 81 -3.53 -16.94 4.78
CA VAL A 81 -2.38 -16.24 5.34
C VAL A 81 -2.14 -14.97 4.54
N PHE A 82 -2.08 -13.84 5.20
CA PHE A 82 -1.78 -12.54 4.62
C PHE A 82 -0.35 -12.14 4.97
N SER A 83 0.42 -11.73 3.97
CA SER A 83 1.77 -11.22 4.15
C SER A 83 1.80 -9.72 3.85
N THR A 84 2.93 -9.09 4.16
CA THR A 84 3.18 -7.68 3.80
C THR A 84 3.12 -7.46 2.30
N PHE A 85 2.81 -6.24 1.89
CA PHE A 85 2.99 -5.77 0.52
C PHE A 85 3.88 -4.52 0.50
N GLN A 86 4.49 -4.25 -0.63
CA GLN A 86 5.42 -3.12 -0.81
C GLN A 86 4.85 -2.07 -1.75
N LEU A 87 5.11 -0.82 -1.40
CA LEU A 87 4.93 0.32 -2.28
C LEU A 87 6.26 1.09 -2.38
N GLY A 88 6.61 1.50 -3.58
CA GLY A 88 7.81 2.28 -3.87
C GLY A 88 7.47 3.66 -4.40
N TRP A 89 8.28 4.64 -4.03
CA TRP A 89 8.12 6.04 -4.47
C TRP A 89 9.43 6.63 -4.99
N MET A 90 9.29 7.44 -6.01
CA MET A 90 10.32 8.39 -6.40
C MET A 90 10.28 9.58 -5.45
N LEU A 91 11.45 10.02 -4.97
CA LEU A 91 11.56 11.20 -4.13
C LEU A 91 11.68 12.47 -4.98
N THR A 92 10.88 13.45 -4.60
CA THR A 92 10.97 14.82 -5.09
C THR A 92 11.93 15.64 -4.21
N ALA A 93 12.29 16.83 -4.64
CA ALA A 93 13.21 17.70 -3.90
C ALA A 93 12.67 18.11 -2.51
N ASP A 94 11.37 18.11 -2.32
CA ASP A 94 10.69 18.37 -1.05
C ASP A 94 10.59 17.14 -0.14
N LEU A 95 10.94 15.94 -0.65
CA LEU A 95 10.89 14.66 0.06
C LEU A 95 9.49 14.34 0.62
N LEU A 96 8.44 14.81 -0.02
CA LEU A 96 7.06 14.69 0.49
C LEU A 96 6.64 13.24 0.79
N PRO A 97 6.85 12.24 -0.11
CA PRO A 97 6.46 10.87 0.18
C PRO A 97 7.19 10.27 1.39
N LEU A 98 8.47 10.60 1.55
CA LEU A 98 9.26 10.14 2.70
C LEU A 98 8.76 10.76 4.00
N LYS A 99 8.51 12.08 3.99
CA LYS A 99 7.94 12.80 5.15
C LYS A 99 6.57 12.25 5.54
N PHE A 100 5.73 11.91 4.56
CA PHE A 100 4.43 11.29 4.80
C PHE A 100 4.56 9.98 5.58
N ILE A 101 5.36 9.04 5.10
CA ILE A 101 5.54 7.75 5.77
C ILE A 101 6.20 7.91 7.14
N GLN A 102 7.18 8.82 7.25
CA GLN A 102 7.87 9.06 8.50
C GLN A 102 6.96 9.71 9.54
N SER A 103 6.16 10.70 9.15
CA SER A 103 5.16 11.31 10.04
C SER A 103 4.10 10.31 10.50
N TRP A 104 3.71 9.39 9.63
CA TRP A 104 2.79 8.32 10.01
C TRP A 104 3.41 7.38 11.04
N ASN A 105 4.67 7.00 10.84
CA ASN A 105 5.39 6.19 11.81
C ASN A 105 5.58 6.94 13.16
N ASP A 106 5.90 8.23 13.12
CA ASP A 106 6.02 9.08 14.32
C ASP A 106 4.69 9.17 15.08
N TYR A 107 3.56 9.23 14.36
CA TYR A 107 2.22 9.18 14.95
C TYR A 107 1.96 7.88 15.71
N ILE A 108 2.29 6.74 15.10
CA ILE A 108 2.13 5.42 15.73
C ILE A 108 2.87 5.35 17.06
N PHE A 109 4.09 5.91 17.12
CA PHE A 109 4.93 5.88 18.33
C PHE A 109 4.79 7.09 19.23
N GLY A 110 3.84 7.99 18.96
CA GLY A 110 3.60 9.19 19.75
C GLY A 110 4.75 10.20 19.72
N GLU A 111 5.51 10.21 18.63
CA GLU A 111 6.66 11.11 18.43
C GLU A 111 6.30 12.43 17.72
N GLU A 112 5.04 12.66 17.42
CA GLU A 112 4.53 13.84 16.67
C GLU A 112 4.99 15.18 17.24
N GLN A 113 5.18 15.25 18.53
CA GLN A 113 5.62 16.49 19.20
C GLN A 113 7.10 16.82 18.90
N ARG A 114 7.79 15.97 18.15
CA ARG A 114 9.16 16.22 17.70
C ARG A 114 9.25 17.06 16.43
N SER A 115 8.21 17.08 15.60
CA SER A 115 8.19 17.94 14.42
C SER A 115 8.10 19.39 14.87
N GLU A 116 9.27 20.03 14.99
CA GLU A 116 9.34 21.42 15.38
C GLU A 116 8.75 22.30 14.30
N LYS A 117 8.00 23.29 14.75
CA LYS A 117 7.60 24.41 13.90
C LYS A 117 8.83 24.96 13.20
N PRO A 118 8.79 25.19 11.87
CA PRO A 118 9.88 25.81 11.15
C PRO A 118 10.25 27.14 11.84
N GLY A 119 11.46 27.24 12.38
CA GLY A 119 11.95 28.43 13.05
C GLY A 119 12.39 28.25 14.50
N SER A 120 12.28 27.07 15.09
CA SER A 120 12.87 26.83 16.42
C SER A 120 14.37 26.63 16.28
N ASN A 121 15.15 27.46 16.95
CA ASN A 121 16.62 27.40 16.94
C ASN A 121 17.11 26.05 17.49
N LEU A 122 18.20 25.54 16.92
CA LEU A 122 18.91 24.32 17.38
C LEU A 122 19.21 24.30 18.89
N GLU A 123 19.21 25.46 19.55
CA GLU A 123 19.39 25.60 21.01
C GLU A 123 18.24 25.00 21.83
N SER A 124 17.02 24.96 21.29
CA SER A 124 15.89 24.35 21.97
C SER A 124 15.98 22.82 22.02
N MET A 125 16.79 22.21 21.18
CA MET A 125 17.06 20.76 21.21
C MET A 125 17.83 20.28 22.45
N ARG A 126 18.44 21.18 23.20
CA ARG A 126 19.28 20.84 24.36
C ARG A 126 18.53 20.89 25.71
N THR A 127 17.25 21.23 25.74
CA THR A 127 16.51 21.33 27.00
C THR A 127 16.19 19.93 27.56
N THR A 128 16.53 19.75 28.82
CA THR A 128 16.33 18.52 29.61
C THR A 128 14.89 18.00 29.61
N ASP A 129 13.92 18.85 29.36
CA ASP A 129 12.50 18.46 29.25
C ASP A 129 12.18 17.67 28.00
N ARG A 130 12.89 17.93 26.89
CA ARG A 130 12.79 17.13 25.68
C ARG A 130 13.32 15.72 25.86
N LEU A 131 14.46 15.57 26.52
CA LEU A 131 15.05 14.27 26.84
C LEU A 131 14.15 13.45 27.78
N ARG A 132 13.35 14.08 28.62
CA ARG A 132 12.37 13.40 29.47
C ARG A 132 11.13 12.97 28.69
N LYS A 133 10.61 13.79 27.78
CA LYS A 133 9.48 13.44 26.90
C LYS A 133 9.85 12.33 25.91
N GLN A 134 11.11 12.23 25.51
CA GLN A 134 11.61 11.19 24.62
C GLN A 134 11.66 9.79 25.25
N ARG A 135 11.50 9.64 26.54
CA ARG A 135 11.55 8.33 27.23
C ARG A 135 10.20 7.65 27.36
N SER A 136 9.10 8.35 27.17
CA SER A 136 7.77 7.78 27.21
C SER A 136 7.26 7.59 25.78
N VAL A 137 7.46 6.40 25.23
CA VAL A 137 6.81 5.99 23.99
C VAL A 137 5.36 5.68 24.31
N ARG A 138 4.44 6.47 23.80
CA ARG A 138 3.01 6.19 23.85
C ARG A 138 2.59 5.68 22.48
N LEU A 139 2.29 4.41 22.40
CA LEU A 139 1.72 3.83 21.18
C LEU A 139 0.28 4.35 21.01
N ALA A 140 -0.04 4.78 19.79
CA ALA A 140 -1.40 5.06 19.40
C ALA A 140 -2.23 3.77 19.35
N TYR A 141 -3.54 3.87 19.50
CA TYR A 141 -4.41 2.71 19.33
C TYR A 141 -4.51 2.33 17.84
N PRO A 142 -4.62 1.03 17.53
CA PRO A 142 -4.70 0.57 16.15
C PRO A 142 -5.77 1.27 15.31
N ASP A 143 -6.90 1.57 15.89
CA ASP A 143 -8.02 2.23 15.20
C ASP A 143 -7.71 3.68 14.82
N GLU A 144 -6.74 4.32 15.49
CA GLU A 144 -6.34 5.71 15.23
C GLU A 144 -5.39 5.81 14.03
N TYR A 145 -4.47 4.83 13.85
CA TYR A 145 -3.40 4.93 12.84
C TYR A 145 -3.58 4.05 11.62
N ARG A 146 -4.54 3.13 11.60
CA ARG A 146 -4.81 2.25 10.46
C ARG A 146 -5.58 2.98 9.38
N CYS A 147 -5.35 2.57 8.14
CA CYS A 147 -6.10 3.06 7.00
C CYS A 147 -6.36 1.94 5.99
N ASP A 148 -7.24 2.18 5.03
CA ASP A 148 -7.43 1.29 3.91
C ASP A 148 -6.60 1.75 2.71
N ILE A 149 -5.96 0.79 2.03
CA ILE A 149 -5.19 1.08 0.82
C ILE A 149 -5.79 0.28 -0.33
N ARG A 150 -6.02 0.97 -1.44
CA ARG A 150 -6.52 0.36 -2.67
C ARG A 150 -5.48 0.45 -3.76
N ILE A 151 -5.23 -0.68 -4.42
CA ILE A 151 -4.38 -0.77 -5.60
C ILE A 151 -5.26 -1.22 -6.76
N THR A 152 -5.42 -0.37 -7.74
CA THR A 152 -6.21 -0.66 -8.94
C THR A 152 -5.27 -0.88 -10.12
N LYS A 153 -5.30 -2.07 -10.67
CA LYS A 153 -4.61 -2.39 -11.91
C LYS A 153 -5.54 -2.10 -13.09
N THR A 154 -5.08 -1.25 -13.98
CA THR A 154 -5.81 -0.86 -15.19
C THR A 154 -5.04 -1.23 -16.46
N GLU A 155 -5.72 -1.25 -17.60
CA GLU A 155 -5.11 -1.43 -18.91
C GLU A 155 -5.49 -0.26 -19.83
N MET A 156 -4.59 0.07 -20.77
CA MET A 156 -4.86 1.10 -21.78
C MET A 156 -5.93 0.63 -22.78
N GLY A 157 -6.87 1.49 -23.07
CA GLY A 157 -7.94 1.30 -24.04
C GLY A 157 -9.32 1.51 -23.45
N PRO A 158 -10.39 1.29 -24.24
CA PRO A 158 -11.75 1.46 -23.75
C PRO A 158 -12.00 0.48 -22.60
N GLN A 159 -12.39 1.03 -21.44
CA GLN A 159 -12.65 0.25 -20.20
C GLN A 159 -14.08 -0.32 -20.15
N ASP A 160 -14.87 -0.03 -21.16
CA ASP A 160 -16.25 -0.50 -21.31
C ASP A 160 -16.35 -1.94 -21.80
N THR A 161 -15.24 -2.55 -22.20
CA THR A 161 -15.20 -3.94 -22.60
C THR A 161 -14.82 -4.82 -21.41
N GLN A 162 -15.54 -5.93 -21.22
CA GLN A 162 -15.28 -6.91 -20.13
C GLN A 162 -13.84 -7.44 -20.16
N GLU A 163 -13.18 -7.38 -21.30
CA GLU A 163 -11.82 -7.88 -21.48
C GLU A 163 -10.74 -6.97 -20.88
N ARG A 164 -11.09 -5.73 -20.54
CA ARG A 164 -10.17 -4.73 -19.97
C ARG A 164 -10.68 -4.15 -18.64
N SER A 165 -11.51 -4.90 -17.95
CA SER A 165 -12.05 -4.49 -16.66
C SER A 165 -10.90 -4.29 -15.65
N PRO A 166 -10.84 -3.14 -14.95
CA PRO A 166 -9.86 -2.93 -13.93
C PRO A 166 -10.09 -3.89 -12.77
N ILE A 167 -9.02 -4.30 -12.14
CA ILE A 167 -9.05 -5.12 -10.94
C ILE A 167 -8.54 -4.29 -9.76
N THR A 168 -9.33 -4.21 -8.70
CA THR A 168 -8.98 -3.45 -7.50
C THR A 168 -8.75 -4.38 -6.33
N TYR A 169 -7.57 -4.29 -5.76
CA TYR A 169 -7.22 -4.93 -4.49
C TYR A 169 -7.46 -3.93 -3.37
N VAL A 170 -8.30 -4.30 -2.43
CA VAL A 170 -8.58 -3.49 -1.23
C VAL A 170 -7.94 -4.19 -0.05
N MET A 171 -6.94 -3.54 0.55
CA MET A 171 -6.29 -3.97 1.78
C MET A 171 -6.88 -3.16 2.93
N GLU A 172 -7.40 -3.86 3.94
CA GLU A 172 -8.03 -3.25 5.11
C GLU A 172 -7.07 -3.19 6.30
N ASN A 173 -7.20 -2.12 7.07
CA ASN A 173 -6.43 -1.90 8.29
C ASN A 173 -4.91 -1.92 8.07
N CYS A 174 -4.46 -1.18 7.05
CA CYS A 174 -3.04 -1.08 6.69
C CYS A 174 -2.30 -0.09 7.58
N TRP A 175 -1.02 -0.39 7.81
CA TRP A 175 -0.08 0.50 8.47
C TRP A 175 1.35 0.22 8.01
N PRO A 176 2.25 1.23 7.99
CA PRO A 176 3.63 1.04 7.58
C PRO A 176 4.39 0.26 8.66
N ALA A 177 4.94 -0.90 8.28
CA ALA A 177 5.69 -1.76 9.18
C ALA A 177 7.20 -1.53 9.07
N GLU A 178 7.68 -1.25 7.86
CA GLU A 178 9.10 -1.07 7.59
C GLU A 178 9.29 -0.05 6.47
N VAL A 179 10.32 0.76 6.58
CA VAL A 179 10.76 1.70 5.54
C VAL A 179 12.20 1.36 5.21
N ASP A 180 12.48 1.09 3.95
CA ASP A 180 13.83 0.76 3.52
C ASP A 180 14.78 1.97 3.66
N ALA A 181 16.05 1.68 3.93
CA ALA A 181 17.07 2.70 4.01
C ALA A 181 17.27 3.39 2.65
N VAL A 182 17.26 4.72 2.65
CA VAL A 182 17.52 5.53 1.45
C VAL A 182 19.03 5.70 1.28
N PRO A 183 19.66 5.11 0.25
CA PRO A 183 21.09 5.27 0.04
C PRO A 183 21.40 6.67 -0.52
N LEU A 184 22.31 7.38 0.13
CA LEU A 184 22.81 8.67 -0.32
C LEU A 184 24.31 8.56 -0.59
N SER A 185 24.80 9.05 -1.74
CA SER A 185 26.21 9.04 -2.10
C SER A 185 26.60 10.28 -2.90
N TYR A 186 27.82 10.75 -2.72
CA TYR A 186 28.43 11.82 -3.54
C TYR A 186 28.99 11.25 -4.85
N GLY A 187 28.17 10.64 -5.65
CA GLY A 187 28.58 10.02 -6.89
C GLY A 187 27.75 10.54 -8.08
N ASN A 188 27.49 9.65 -9.00
CA ASN A 188 26.61 9.93 -10.13
C ASN A 188 25.22 10.30 -9.62
N THR A 189 24.66 11.38 -10.19
CA THR A 189 23.30 11.80 -9.89
C THR A 189 22.30 10.74 -10.38
N GLN A 190 21.63 10.08 -9.45
CA GLN A 190 20.57 9.14 -9.72
C GLN A 190 19.27 9.60 -9.06
N LEU A 191 18.13 9.17 -9.60
CA LEU A 191 16.85 9.37 -8.94
C LEU A 191 16.82 8.60 -7.63
N VAL A 192 16.48 9.29 -6.56
CA VAL A 192 16.35 8.66 -5.24
C VAL A 192 14.98 8.03 -5.15
N LYS A 193 14.96 6.77 -4.78
CA LYS A 193 13.74 5.99 -4.54
C LYS A 193 13.79 5.39 -3.16
N PHE A 194 12.63 5.14 -2.59
CA PHE A 194 12.50 4.36 -1.36
C PHE A 194 11.28 3.46 -1.44
N THR A 195 11.30 2.39 -0.68
CA THR A 195 10.19 1.47 -0.55
C THR A 195 9.72 1.41 0.90
N ALA A 196 8.43 1.20 1.08
CA ALA A 196 7.85 0.95 2.38
C ALA A 196 7.03 -0.34 2.33
N GLN A 197 7.14 -1.14 3.38
CA GLN A 197 6.36 -2.35 3.57
C GLN A 197 5.17 -2.04 4.47
N PHE A 198 4.01 -2.51 4.06
CA PHE A 198 2.76 -2.34 4.78
C PHE A 198 2.26 -3.68 5.30
N GLN A 199 1.87 -3.70 6.55
CA GLN A 199 1.04 -4.75 7.13
C GLN A 199 -0.43 -4.43 6.91
N TYR A 200 -1.25 -5.44 6.78
CA TYR A 200 -2.70 -5.31 6.67
C TYR A 200 -3.38 -6.51 7.32
N GLU A 201 -4.63 -6.36 7.71
CA GLU A 201 -5.38 -7.41 8.38
C GLU A 201 -5.94 -8.43 7.40
N ARG A 202 -6.55 -7.94 6.32
CA ARG A 202 -7.07 -8.78 5.24
C ARG A 202 -7.14 -8.00 3.93
N HIS A 203 -7.24 -8.71 2.83
CA HIS A 203 -7.56 -8.10 1.55
C HIS A 203 -8.68 -8.86 0.83
N TYR A 204 -9.37 -8.15 -0.02
CA TYR A 204 -10.28 -8.71 -0.98
C TYR A 204 -10.10 -8.06 -2.35
N VAL A 205 -10.55 -8.75 -3.38
CA VAL A 205 -10.40 -8.32 -4.75
C VAL A 205 -11.78 -7.93 -5.28
N VAL A 206 -11.88 -6.71 -5.76
CA VAL A 206 -13.06 -6.21 -6.45
C VAL A 206 -12.78 -6.32 -7.94
N MET A 207 -13.49 -7.23 -8.59
CA MET A 207 -13.53 -7.29 -10.05
C MET A 207 -14.65 -6.35 -10.48
N ASN A 208 -14.29 -5.25 -11.12
CA ASN A 208 -15.29 -4.29 -11.59
C ASN A 208 -16.07 -4.89 -12.74
N ASP A 209 -17.10 -5.62 -12.43
CA ASP A 209 -18.24 -5.76 -13.34
C ASP A 209 -18.93 -4.39 -13.44
N ILE A 210 -19.44 -4.08 -14.62
CA ILE A 210 -20.13 -2.84 -15.01
C ILE A 210 -21.22 -2.40 -13.99
N THR A 211 -21.62 -3.29 -13.10
CA THR A 211 -22.60 -3.08 -12.03
C THR A 211 -22.15 -2.08 -10.95
N GLN A 212 -20.86 -1.81 -10.78
CA GLN A 212 -20.39 -0.88 -9.73
C GLN A 212 -20.52 0.60 -10.12
N GLN A 213 -20.65 0.94 -11.40
CA GLN A 213 -20.99 2.31 -11.78
C GLN A 213 -22.40 2.71 -11.29
N GLN A 214 -23.31 1.77 -11.13
CA GLN A 214 -24.62 2.04 -10.57
C GLN A 214 -24.61 2.28 -9.06
N PHE A 215 -23.66 1.68 -8.33
CA PHE A 215 -23.56 1.86 -6.88
C PHE A 215 -23.08 3.27 -6.50
N ASN A 216 -22.16 3.84 -7.29
CA ASN A 216 -21.66 5.21 -7.07
C ASN A 216 -22.66 6.29 -7.48
N LEU A 217 -23.62 5.96 -8.34
CA LEU A 217 -24.70 6.87 -8.73
C LEU A 217 -25.87 6.84 -7.73
N SER A 218 -26.03 5.77 -6.96
CA SER A 218 -27.10 5.64 -5.95
C SER A 218 -26.72 6.21 -4.57
N THR A 219 -25.43 6.44 -4.31
CA THR A 219 -24.93 7.09 -3.10
C THR A 219 -24.59 8.57 -3.31
N GLY A 220 -25.04 9.14 -4.41
CA GLY A 220 -24.98 10.57 -4.66
C GLY A 220 -25.81 11.32 -3.63
N VAL A 221 -25.20 11.64 -2.51
CA VAL A 221 -25.69 12.66 -1.60
C VAL A 221 -25.44 13.99 -2.28
N SER A 222 -26.53 14.61 -2.65
CA SER A 222 -26.63 16.02 -3.04
C SER A 222 -26.19 16.94 -1.91
#